data_a4ed018b39da9a5b1551da69734677d2
#
_entry.id   a4ed018b39da9a5b1551da69734677d2
#
_cell.length_a   1.000
_cell.length_b   1.000
_cell.length_c   1.000
_cell.angle_alpha   90.00
_cell.angle_beta   90.00
_cell.angle_gamma   90.00
#
_symmetry.space_group_name_H-M   'P 1'
#
loop_
_entity.id
_entity.type
_entity.pdbx_description
1 polymer ?
#
loop_
_entity_poly.entity_id
_entity_poly.type
_entity_poly.pdbx_seq_one_letter_code
_entity_poly.pdbx_strand_id
1 'polypeptide(L)'
;MKKFQSFLSAIVVMAMFTACGNNGDDPTPGPKPNSGNKDFHGVVFATGITNPEGNSGNVYLQALPSFLPGTYDNKNGIPCGFGSTPIVTESGNVYSFPDYMGNTKAEINRYRIMNDGTWKKEGALSIPAGAAACNIVEASSEKAYLSLQGIGVVMVFNPTTMTKIADIDLNNLKQSDTRVAPAAMIIRDGKLFVGLNQMNAQYMPTRNNIELAMIDVKTDKVEKHIVNTTLGLCFATRPIDPGSIFMDENKDIYINCIGSFGFIPGLNGGIVRIKNGSTDIDPDYYIRLDKTEVVGLTTKYANFLSTIFYADNGKAYAYANSFGLDPNGLKNPYVSLTNIPVVIDLKQKTVAVIKGMEISNPQGIAIGRHKNLIVFGSANKKANGFYTYNPDTKEVVGPVVQVKGNPSFFHSFAK
;
A
#
# COMPACT_ATOMS: atom_id res chain seq x y z
N MET A 1 32.03 55.88 33.38
CA MET A 1 32.72 56.79 32.43
C MET A 1 32.61 56.24 31.03
N LYS A 2 32.05 57.10 30.11
CA LYS A 2 32.13 57.12 28.63
C LYS A 2 31.67 55.83 27.90
N LYS A 3 30.45 55.79 27.23
CA LYS A 3 29.96 56.46 26.00
C LYS A 3 30.75 56.07 24.72
N PHE A 4 30.01 55.44 23.75
CA PHE A 4 29.77 55.85 22.36
C PHE A 4 29.05 54.71 21.68
N GLN A 5 27.85 54.72 21.26
CA GLN A 5 27.02 55.38 20.25
C GLN A 5 27.47 55.16 18.79
N SER A 6 26.55 54.50 18.07
CA SER A 6 25.95 54.82 16.74
C SER A 6 26.64 54.27 15.48
N PHE A 7 25.91 53.64 14.56
CA PHE A 7 25.10 54.13 13.42
C PHE A 7 24.52 52.95 12.64
N LEU A 8 23.30 52.83 12.52
CA LEU A 8 22.29 52.96 11.45
C LEU A 8 22.80 52.91 10.01
N SER A 9 22.29 51.99 9.19
CA SER A 9 21.74 52.30 7.87
C SER A 9 20.84 51.16 7.35
N ALA A 10 19.56 51.49 7.21
CA ALA A 10 18.54 50.72 6.49
C ALA A 10 18.66 51.00 5.00
N ILE A 11 18.48 49.99 4.15
CA ILE A 11 18.07 50.20 2.77
C ILE A 11 16.84 49.32 2.52
N VAL A 12 15.70 50.01 2.45
CA VAL A 12 14.43 49.53 1.93
C VAL A 12 14.49 49.71 0.42
N VAL A 13 14.29 48.64 -0.35
CA VAL A 13 13.92 48.74 -1.76
C VAL A 13 12.50 48.21 -1.90
N MET A 14 11.57 49.15 -1.99
CA MET A 14 10.22 48.92 -2.48
C MET A 14 10.27 48.81 -4.01
N ALA A 15 9.79 47.73 -4.56
CA ALA A 15 9.38 47.69 -5.97
C ALA A 15 7.85 47.42 -5.99
N MET A 16 7.09 48.44 -6.27
CA MET A 16 5.68 48.35 -6.64
C MET A 16 5.58 47.82 -8.06
N PHE A 17 4.79 46.78 -8.29
CA PHE A 17 4.19 46.54 -9.57
C PHE A 17 2.68 46.45 -9.42
N THR A 18 2.02 47.45 -9.93
CA THR A 18 0.60 47.48 -10.27
C THR A 18 0.41 46.70 -11.55
N ALA A 19 -0.48 45.72 -11.56
CA ALA A 19 -1.22 45.36 -12.75
C ALA A 19 -2.57 44.73 -12.36
N CYS A 20 -3.61 45.33 -12.83
CA CYS A 20 -4.97 44.81 -12.89
C CYS A 20 -5.07 43.65 -13.89
N GLY A 21 -5.91 42.66 -13.61
CA GLY A 21 -6.36 41.70 -14.61
C GLY A 21 -7.13 40.54 -13.95
N ASN A 22 -8.44 40.59 -14.04
CA ASN A 22 -9.42 39.54 -13.71
C ASN A 22 -9.10 38.22 -14.40
N ASN A 23 -9.21 37.08 -13.69
CA ASN A 23 -10.12 35.95 -13.98
C ASN A 23 -9.59 34.63 -13.43
N GLY A 24 -10.48 33.91 -12.73
CA GLY A 24 -10.48 32.44 -12.64
C GLY A 24 -9.41 31.86 -11.73
N ASP A 25 -9.76 31.65 -10.46
CA ASP A 25 -8.99 30.83 -9.52
C ASP A 25 -9.07 29.33 -9.93
N ASP A 26 -8.20 28.97 -10.86
CA ASP A 26 -7.79 27.58 -11.01
C ASP A 26 -6.67 27.35 -9.98
N PRO A 27 -6.76 26.39 -9.04
CA PRO A 27 -5.70 26.15 -8.08
C PRO A 27 -4.43 25.72 -8.84
N THR A 28 -3.45 26.60 -8.88
CA THR A 28 -2.13 26.31 -9.44
C THR A 28 -1.64 24.98 -8.84
N PRO A 29 -1.26 23.98 -9.65
CA PRO A 29 -0.65 22.77 -9.13
C PRO A 29 0.58 23.16 -8.30
N GLY A 30 0.60 22.76 -7.01
CA GLY A 30 1.77 22.95 -6.16
C GLY A 30 3.04 22.40 -6.84
N PRO A 31 4.23 22.84 -6.44
CA PRO A 31 5.47 22.38 -7.04
C PRO A 31 5.50 20.85 -7.02
N LYS A 32 5.68 20.27 -8.22
CA LYS A 32 5.77 18.81 -8.37
C LYS A 32 6.86 18.29 -7.45
N PRO A 33 6.63 17.17 -6.74
CA PRO A 33 7.62 16.56 -5.86
C PRO A 33 8.95 16.38 -6.59
N ASN A 34 10.05 16.63 -5.91
CA ASN A 34 11.39 16.41 -6.46
C ASN A 34 11.52 14.92 -6.75
N SER A 35 11.62 14.54 -8.03
CA SER A 35 11.57 13.15 -8.47
C SER A 35 12.83 12.40 -8.01
N GLY A 36 12.65 11.54 -7.02
CA GLY A 36 13.71 10.78 -6.40
C GLY A 36 14.48 9.83 -7.33
N ASN A 37 13.82 9.20 -8.31
CA ASN A 37 14.42 8.15 -9.16
C ASN A 37 14.07 8.32 -10.64
N LYS A 38 14.14 9.55 -11.18
CA LYS A 38 13.78 9.83 -12.59
C LYS A 38 14.62 9.07 -13.62
N ASP A 39 15.84 8.74 -13.27
CA ASP A 39 16.81 8.15 -14.18
C ASP A 39 16.93 6.63 -14.05
N PHE A 40 16.30 6.03 -13.05
CA PHE A 40 16.25 4.59 -12.88
C PHE A 40 15.01 4.01 -13.59
N HIS A 41 15.24 3.12 -14.55
CA HIS A 41 14.20 2.48 -15.37
C HIS A 41 14.06 0.97 -15.12
N GLY A 42 14.68 0.48 -14.05
CA GLY A 42 14.69 -0.92 -13.68
C GLY A 42 13.49 -1.35 -12.84
N VAL A 43 13.70 -2.39 -12.06
CA VAL A 43 12.69 -2.94 -11.14
C VAL A 43 13.22 -3.00 -9.72
N VAL A 44 12.31 -2.91 -8.77
CA VAL A 44 12.54 -3.12 -7.35
C VAL A 44 11.67 -4.26 -6.87
N PHE A 45 12.23 -5.15 -6.08
CA PHE A 45 11.50 -6.24 -5.46
C PHE A 45 12.02 -6.56 -4.06
N ALA A 46 11.17 -7.14 -3.23
CA ALA A 46 11.56 -7.63 -1.93
C ALA A 46 11.45 -9.15 -1.85
N THR A 47 12.36 -9.76 -1.07
CA THR A 47 12.35 -11.19 -0.78
C THR A 47 12.51 -11.43 0.71
N GLY A 48 11.64 -12.29 1.26
CA GLY A 48 11.67 -12.68 2.66
C GLY A 48 12.27 -14.07 2.88
N ILE A 49 13.23 -14.17 3.79
CA ILE A 49 13.70 -15.45 4.31
C ILE A 49 13.02 -15.67 5.65
N THR A 50 12.04 -16.55 5.68
CA THR A 50 11.23 -16.82 6.89
C THR A 50 11.75 -18.01 7.67
N ASN A 51 11.45 -18.05 8.97
CA ASN A 51 11.57 -19.27 9.76
C ASN A 51 10.56 -20.34 9.26
N PRO A 52 10.67 -21.60 9.69
CA PRO A 52 9.76 -22.68 9.27
C PRO A 52 8.28 -22.40 9.58
N GLU A 53 7.98 -21.69 10.66
CA GLU A 53 6.64 -21.29 11.05
C GLU A 53 6.08 -20.13 10.23
N GLY A 54 6.93 -19.40 9.49
CA GLY A 54 6.56 -18.28 8.64
C GLY A 54 6.15 -17.00 9.39
N ASN A 55 6.36 -16.92 10.69
CA ASN A 55 5.94 -15.81 11.54
C ASN A 55 7.06 -14.84 11.93
N SER A 56 8.28 -15.10 11.50
CA SER A 56 9.44 -14.21 11.63
C SER A 56 10.42 -14.44 10.48
N GLY A 57 11.33 -13.50 10.27
CA GLY A 57 12.32 -13.61 9.20
C GLY A 57 13.08 -12.33 8.95
N ASN A 58 13.82 -12.33 7.84
CA ASN A 58 14.53 -11.17 7.32
C ASN A 58 14.04 -10.87 5.91
N VAL A 59 13.82 -9.61 5.59
CA VAL A 59 13.40 -9.16 4.27
C VAL A 59 14.50 -8.29 3.65
N TYR A 60 14.74 -8.49 2.36
CA TYR A 60 15.75 -7.77 1.60
C TYR A 60 15.11 -7.09 0.40
N LEU A 61 15.31 -5.79 0.28
CA LEU A 61 14.88 -4.98 -0.84
C LEU A 61 16.02 -4.87 -1.85
N GLN A 62 15.74 -5.20 -3.11
CA GLN A 62 16.71 -5.25 -4.18
C GLN A 62 16.25 -4.43 -5.38
N ALA A 63 17.20 -3.86 -6.12
CA ALA A 63 16.95 -3.17 -7.37
C ALA A 63 17.78 -3.82 -8.50
N LEU A 64 17.14 -4.02 -9.65
CA LEU A 64 17.81 -4.49 -10.86
C LEU A 64 17.64 -3.44 -11.96
N PRO A 65 18.71 -3.07 -12.69
CA PRO A 65 18.61 -2.13 -13.81
C PRO A 65 17.68 -2.59 -14.93
N SER A 66 17.41 -3.89 -15.00
CA SER A 66 16.49 -4.48 -15.96
C SER A 66 15.82 -5.74 -15.43
N PHE A 67 14.60 -6.03 -15.88
CA PHE A 67 13.85 -7.24 -15.54
C PHE A 67 14.18 -8.35 -16.55
N LEU A 68 15.30 -9.04 -16.32
CA LEU A 68 15.80 -10.11 -17.18
C LEU A 68 15.75 -11.46 -16.47
N PRO A 69 15.62 -12.56 -17.25
CA PRO A 69 15.67 -13.93 -16.69
C PRO A 69 16.97 -14.18 -15.91
N GLY A 70 16.82 -14.77 -14.74
CA GLY A 70 17.96 -15.08 -13.89
C GLY A 70 17.57 -15.55 -12.50
N THR A 71 18.60 -15.98 -11.73
CA THR A 71 18.46 -16.33 -10.31
C THR A 71 19.21 -15.33 -9.48
N TYR A 72 18.52 -14.74 -8.50
CA TYR A 72 19.04 -13.67 -7.66
C TYR A 72 19.03 -14.09 -6.19
N ASP A 73 20.18 -13.89 -5.53
CA ASP A 73 20.30 -14.04 -4.08
C ASP A 73 20.16 -12.66 -3.38
N ASN A 74 20.19 -12.65 -2.05
CA ASN A 74 19.95 -11.44 -1.27
C ASN A 74 21.23 -10.64 -0.91
N LYS A 75 22.39 -10.97 -1.50
CA LYS A 75 23.69 -10.40 -1.08
C LYS A 75 23.78 -8.88 -1.26
N ASN A 76 23.15 -8.35 -2.32
CA ASN A 76 23.15 -6.91 -2.63
C ASN A 76 21.87 -6.21 -2.16
N GLY A 77 21.01 -6.90 -1.39
CA GLY A 77 19.78 -6.35 -0.86
C GLY A 77 20.03 -5.49 0.38
N ILE A 78 19.27 -4.42 0.53
CA ILE A 78 19.21 -3.66 1.78
C ILE A 78 18.16 -4.29 2.71
N PRO A 79 18.36 -4.28 4.03
CA PRO A 79 17.40 -4.84 4.98
C PRO A 79 16.11 -4.01 4.99
N CYS A 80 14.99 -4.71 5.06
CA CYS A 80 13.64 -4.18 5.20
C CYS A 80 12.94 -4.92 6.34
N GLY A 81 11.93 -4.32 6.95
CA GLY A 81 11.23 -4.92 8.07
C GLY A 81 10.39 -6.14 7.69
N PHE A 82 10.39 -7.14 8.54
CA PHE A 82 9.54 -8.31 8.37
C PHE A 82 8.06 -7.95 8.56
N GLY A 83 7.20 -8.46 7.70
CA GLY A 83 5.76 -8.17 7.70
C GLY A 83 5.41 -6.76 7.24
N SER A 84 6.38 -5.93 6.85
CA SER A 84 6.18 -4.63 6.26
C SER A 84 6.33 -4.68 4.75
N THR A 85 5.64 -3.78 4.04
CA THR A 85 5.76 -3.65 2.59
C THR A 85 6.47 -2.34 2.27
N PRO A 86 7.53 -2.33 1.46
CA PRO A 86 8.13 -1.11 0.96
C PRO A 86 7.13 -0.29 0.16
N ILE A 87 7.28 1.03 0.15
CA ILE A 87 6.43 1.92 -0.64
C ILE A 87 7.29 2.67 -1.65
N VAL A 88 6.87 2.61 -2.91
CA VAL A 88 7.38 3.46 -3.97
C VAL A 88 6.28 4.45 -4.33
N THR A 89 6.56 5.74 -4.17
CA THR A 89 5.59 6.79 -4.45
C THR A 89 5.68 7.25 -5.92
N GLU A 90 4.70 7.99 -6.36
CA GLU A 90 4.70 8.58 -7.72
C GLU A 90 5.88 9.54 -7.96
N SER A 91 6.40 10.15 -6.90
CA SER A 91 7.62 10.95 -6.95
C SER A 91 8.89 10.12 -7.19
N GLY A 92 8.80 8.80 -7.08
CA GLY A 92 9.91 7.85 -7.19
C GLY A 92 10.68 7.65 -5.88
N ASN A 93 10.24 8.21 -4.75
CA ASN A 93 10.84 7.90 -3.46
C ASN A 93 10.56 6.44 -3.07
N VAL A 94 11.56 5.77 -2.52
CA VAL A 94 11.43 4.41 -2.00
C VAL A 94 11.57 4.46 -0.49
N TYR A 95 10.53 4.00 0.21
CA TYR A 95 10.50 3.94 1.66
C TYR A 95 10.59 2.48 2.13
N SER A 96 11.53 2.20 3.03
CA SER A 96 11.56 0.95 3.79
C SER A 96 11.09 1.20 5.22
N PHE A 97 10.36 0.23 5.74
CA PHE A 97 9.75 0.26 7.06
C PHE A 97 10.51 -0.64 8.03
N PRO A 98 10.43 -0.42 9.36
CA PRO A 98 10.83 -1.40 10.35
C PRO A 98 9.88 -2.62 10.32
N ASP A 99 10.17 -3.64 11.11
CA ASP A 99 9.26 -4.76 11.30
C ASP A 99 7.89 -4.26 11.72
N TYR A 100 6.85 -4.76 11.06
CA TYR A 100 5.48 -4.28 11.27
C TYR A 100 5.01 -4.45 12.72
N MET A 101 5.33 -5.56 13.34
CA MET A 101 4.98 -5.89 14.72
C MET A 101 6.20 -6.33 15.54
N GLY A 102 7.40 -5.97 15.10
CA GLY A 102 8.65 -6.44 15.68
C GLY A 102 9.40 -5.39 16.50
N ASN A 103 10.64 -5.73 16.87
CA ASN A 103 11.52 -4.97 17.74
C ASN A 103 12.67 -4.30 17.02
N THR A 104 12.62 -4.14 15.70
CA THR A 104 13.65 -3.42 14.95
C THR A 104 13.59 -1.93 15.25
N LYS A 105 14.67 -1.20 14.92
CA LYS A 105 14.72 0.24 15.13
C LYS A 105 13.51 0.92 14.51
N ALA A 106 12.76 1.67 15.31
CA ALA A 106 11.55 2.37 14.91
C ALA A 106 11.88 3.57 14.00
N GLU A 107 12.21 3.30 12.74
CA GLU A 107 12.68 4.26 11.75
C GLU A 107 12.20 3.90 10.35
N ILE A 108 11.65 4.88 9.65
CA ILE A 108 11.36 4.80 8.21
C ILE A 108 12.56 5.35 7.46
N ASN A 109 13.09 4.59 6.50
CA ASN A 109 14.21 5.04 5.71
C ASN A 109 13.75 5.39 4.28
N ARG A 110 14.23 6.52 3.76
CA ARG A 110 14.06 6.90 2.36
C ARG A 110 15.32 6.63 1.58
N TYR A 111 15.14 6.02 0.41
CA TYR A 111 16.24 5.66 -0.48
C TYR A 111 16.05 6.22 -1.88
N ARG A 112 17.18 6.48 -2.53
CA ARG A 112 17.31 6.63 -3.97
C ARG A 112 18.01 5.39 -4.54
N ILE A 113 17.59 5.01 -5.75
CA ILE A 113 18.24 3.94 -6.52
C ILE A 113 19.12 4.62 -7.58
N MET A 114 20.38 4.21 -7.63
CA MET A 114 21.33 4.65 -8.66
C MET A 114 21.11 3.85 -9.95
N ASN A 115 21.59 4.36 -11.09
CA ASN A 115 21.38 3.71 -12.40
C ASN A 115 21.92 2.28 -12.50
N ASP A 116 22.91 1.94 -11.68
CA ASP A 116 23.49 0.59 -11.57
C ASP A 116 22.70 -0.35 -10.63
N GLY A 117 21.58 0.13 -10.04
CA GLY A 117 20.80 -0.63 -9.08
C GLY A 117 21.29 -0.56 -7.62
N THR A 118 22.34 0.21 -7.34
CA THR A 118 22.80 0.42 -5.97
C THR A 118 21.90 1.39 -5.21
N TRP A 119 21.93 1.30 -3.87
CA TRP A 119 21.05 2.07 -3.00
C TRP A 119 21.81 3.21 -2.30
N LYS A 120 21.21 4.40 -2.28
CA LYS A 120 21.67 5.54 -1.49
C LYS A 120 20.59 5.91 -0.49
N LYS A 121 20.89 5.78 0.82
CA LYS A 121 20.00 6.30 1.88
C LYS A 121 20.03 7.83 1.85
N GLU A 122 18.86 8.46 1.74
CA GLU A 122 18.73 9.93 1.65
C GLU A 122 18.12 10.56 2.89
N GLY A 123 17.54 9.75 3.78
CA GLY A 123 16.98 10.25 5.02
C GLY A 123 16.34 9.16 5.85
N ALA A 124 15.99 9.54 7.08
CA ALA A 124 15.33 8.68 8.03
C ALA A 124 14.37 9.48 8.91
N LEU A 125 13.18 8.93 9.12
CA LEU A 125 12.13 9.47 9.98
C LEU A 125 11.97 8.57 11.20
N SER A 126 12.26 9.08 12.39
CA SER A 126 12.00 8.34 13.63
C SER A 126 10.49 8.30 13.92
N ILE A 127 10.01 7.14 14.34
CA ILE A 127 8.61 6.90 14.73
C ILE A 127 8.55 6.34 16.14
N PRO A 128 7.41 6.43 16.85
CA PRO A 128 7.25 5.80 18.14
C PRO A 128 7.43 4.27 18.07
N ALA A 129 8.04 3.68 19.10
CA ALA A 129 8.14 2.24 19.23
C ALA A 129 6.73 1.59 19.29
N GLY A 130 6.54 0.47 18.62
CA GLY A 130 5.25 -0.23 18.57
C GLY A 130 4.17 0.49 17.75
N ALA A 131 4.53 1.51 16.96
CA ALA A 131 3.58 2.26 16.16
C ALA A 131 2.95 1.46 15.02
N ALA A 132 3.52 0.31 14.62
CA ALA A 132 3.06 -0.49 13.49
C ALA A 132 2.81 0.37 12.25
N ALA A 133 3.87 1.06 11.79
CA ALA A 133 3.81 1.91 10.61
C ALA A 133 3.55 1.07 9.35
N CYS A 134 2.64 1.50 8.48
CA CYS A 134 2.20 0.63 7.40
C CYS A 134 1.97 1.29 6.04
N ASN A 135 1.72 2.60 5.96
CA ASN A 135 1.45 3.22 4.66
C ASN A 135 1.91 4.67 4.61
N ILE A 136 2.44 5.09 3.46
CA ILE A 136 2.82 6.48 3.18
C ILE A 136 2.13 6.96 1.92
N VAL A 137 1.59 8.18 1.97
CA VAL A 137 1.07 8.91 0.81
C VAL A 137 1.64 10.32 0.80
N GLU A 138 2.25 10.72 -0.31
CA GLU A 138 2.80 12.05 -0.49
C GLU A 138 1.74 13.01 -1.07
N ALA A 139 1.51 14.12 -0.40
CA ALA A 139 0.66 15.20 -0.90
C ALA A 139 1.46 16.23 -1.71
N SER A 140 2.74 16.43 -1.35
CA SER A 140 3.67 17.30 -2.04
C SER A 140 5.12 16.93 -1.68
N SER A 141 6.11 17.66 -2.24
CA SER A 141 7.51 17.52 -1.83
C SER A 141 7.79 17.91 -0.38
N GLU A 142 6.86 18.60 0.28
CA GLU A 142 7.01 19.11 1.65
C GLU A 142 6.03 18.49 2.64
N LYS A 143 5.04 17.73 2.14
CA LYS A 143 4.02 17.11 2.99
C LYS A 143 3.69 15.69 2.55
N ALA A 144 3.77 14.77 3.49
CA ALA A 144 3.34 13.39 3.35
C ALA A 144 2.67 12.90 4.64
N TYR A 145 1.90 11.83 4.51
CA TYR A 145 1.16 11.19 5.60
C TYR A 145 1.66 9.76 5.80
N LEU A 146 1.84 9.38 7.06
CA LEU A 146 2.27 8.05 7.48
C LEU A 146 1.25 7.49 8.47
N SER A 147 0.61 6.39 8.15
CA SER A 147 -0.29 5.71 9.09
C SER A 147 0.48 4.90 10.12
N LEU A 148 0.18 5.14 11.39
CA LEU A 148 0.73 4.49 12.57
C LEU A 148 -0.38 3.68 13.25
N GLN A 149 -0.61 2.48 12.73
CA GLN A 149 -1.76 1.65 13.08
C GLN A 149 -1.82 1.30 14.57
N GLY A 150 -0.66 0.98 15.16
CA GLY A 150 -0.56 0.52 16.54
C GLY A 150 -0.97 1.56 17.58
N ILE A 151 -0.87 2.86 17.24
CA ILE A 151 -1.16 3.98 18.15
C ILE A 151 -2.34 4.85 17.71
N GLY A 152 -2.98 4.52 16.58
CA GLY A 152 -4.19 5.21 16.12
C GLY A 152 -3.94 6.61 15.55
N VAL A 153 -2.79 6.86 14.96
CA VAL A 153 -2.33 8.18 14.51
C VAL A 153 -1.99 8.16 13.02
N VAL A 154 -2.25 9.27 12.33
CA VAL A 154 -1.62 9.60 11.05
C VAL A 154 -0.59 10.69 11.29
N MET A 155 0.70 10.38 11.11
CA MET A 155 1.79 11.33 11.22
C MET A 155 1.91 12.15 9.94
N VAL A 156 1.97 13.47 10.07
CA VAL A 156 2.32 14.39 8.98
C VAL A 156 3.82 14.63 9.02
N PHE A 157 4.50 14.49 7.91
CA PHE A 157 5.94 14.71 7.83
C PHE A 157 6.36 15.36 6.51
N ASN A 158 7.54 15.96 6.49
CA ASN A 158 8.16 16.46 5.27
C ASN A 158 8.95 15.32 4.60
N PRO A 159 8.56 14.84 3.40
CA PRO A 159 9.23 13.73 2.75
C PRO A 159 10.62 14.08 2.21
N THR A 160 10.91 15.36 1.95
CA THR A 160 12.23 15.81 1.49
C THR A 160 13.26 15.84 2.62
N THR A 161 12.90 16.34 3.80
CA THR A 161 13.80 16.43 4.95
C THR A 161 13.70 15.24 5.90
N MET A 162 12.68 14.38 5.75
CA MET A 162 12.35 13.26 6.64
C MET A 162 12.14 13.73 8.08
N THR A 163 11.44 14.85 8.26
CA THR A 163 11.15 15.44 9.56
C THR A 163 9.66 15.44 9.84
N LYS A 164 9.28 15.08 11.06
CA LYS A 164 7.89 15.14 11.53
C LYS A 164 7.40 16.58 11.56
N ILE A 165 6.16 16.81 11.12
CA ILE A 165 5.45 18.10 11.19
C ILE A 165 4.41 18.05 12.30
N ALA A 166 3.52 17.06 12.28
CA ALA A 166 2.39 16.96 13.22
C ALA A 166 1.91 15.52 13.37
N ASP A 167 0.99 15.30 14.30
CA ASP A 167 0.19 14.09 14.41
C ASP A 167 -1.29 14.43 14.29
N ILE A 168 -2.03 13.58 13.57
CA ILE A 168 -3.49 13.60 13.50
C ILE A 168 -3.97 12.41 14.33
N ASP A 169 -4.50 12.67 15.51
CA ASP A 169 -5.03 11.64 16.40
C ASP A 169 -6.43 11.22 15.95
N LEU A 170 -6.58 9.93 15.65
CA LEU A 170 -7.84 9.32 15.20
C LEU A 170 -8.51 8.49 16.32
N ASN A 171 -7.96 8.46 17.54
CA ASN A 171 -8.46 7.61 18.61
C ASN A 171 -9.88 7.97 19.08
N ASN A 172 -10.35 9.19 18.83
CA ASN A 172 -11.74 9.57 19.05
C ASN A 172 -12.75 8.93 18.10
N LEU A 173 -12.28 8.32 16.99
CA LEU A 173 -13.10 7.58 16.02
C LEU A 173 -13.18 6.08 16.32
N LYS A 174 -12.52 5.60 17.38
CA LYS A 174 -12.56 4.17 17.77
C LYS A 174 -13.94 3.76 18.25
N GLN A 175 -14.28 2.52 17.99
CA GLN A 175 -15.42 1.86 18.65
C GLN A 175 -15.04 1.51 20.11
N SER A 176 -16.04 1.27 20.97
CA SER A 176 -15.82 1.07 22.42
C SER A 176 -14.91 -0.09 22.77
N ASP A 177 -14.90 -1.12 21.94
CA ASP A 177 -14.22 -2.41 22.14
C ASP A 177 -13.00 -2.62 21.22
N THR A 178 -12.57 -1.56 20.50
CA THR A 178 -11.52 -1.67 19.47
C THR A 178 -10.47 -0.57 19.59
N ARG A 179 -9.36 -0.74 18.85
CA ARG A 179 -8.44 0.31 18.44
C ARG A 179 -8.85 0.79 17.05
N VAL A 180 -8.75 2.08 16.78
CA VAL A 180 -9.13 2.68 15.49
C VAL A 180 -8.33 2.09 14.32
N ALA A 181 -7.04 1.84 14.53
CA ALA A 181 -6.13 1.14 13.62
C ALA A 181 -6.12 1.71 12.17
N PRO A 182 -5.62 2.95 11.94
CA PRO A 182 -5.49 3.51 10.60
C PRO A 182 -4.55 2.65 9.74
N ALA A 183 -4.92 2.44 8.48
CA ALA A 183 -4.22 1.53 7.57
C ALA A 183 -3.85 2.21 6.25
N ALA A 184 -4.16 1.59 5.08
CA ALA A 184 -3.81 2.18 3.80
C ALA A 184 -4.64 3.43 3.50
N MET A 185 -4.03 4.35 2.74
CA MET A 185 -4.52 5.70 2.51
C MET A 185 -4.43 6.07 1.03
N ILE A 186 -5.29 7.00 0.60
CA ILE A 186 -5.21 7.60 -0.73
C ILE A 186 -5.67 9.06 -0.68
N ILE A 187 -5.09 9.90 -1.54
CA ILE A 187 -5.50 11.30 -1.71
C ILE A 187 -6.32 11.44 -2.99
N ARG A 188 -7.49 12.08 -2.86
CA ARG A 188 -8.31 12.51 -4.00
C ARG A 188 -8.83 13.92 -3.75
N ASP A 189 -8.58 14.82 -4.69
CA ASP A 189 -9.11 16.20 -4.71
C ASP A 189 -8.90 16.94 -3.37
N GLY A 190 -7.67 16.87 -2.82
CA GLY A 190 -7.28 17.52 -1.56
C GLY A 190 -7.83 16.87 -0.28
N LYS A 191 -8.42 15.69 -0.38
CA LYS A 191 -8.90 14.90 0.75
C LYS A 191 -8.10 13.60 0.85
N LEU A 192 -7.62 13.30 2.05
CA LEU A 192 -6.96 12.05 2.40
C LEU A 192 -8.01 11.09 2.98
N PHE A 193 -8.19 9.95 2.34
CA PHE A 193 -9.03 8.86 2.82
C PHE A 193 -8.15 7.82 3.51
N VAL A 194 -8.46 7.48 4.76
CA VAL A 194 -7.69 6.57 5.61
C VAL A 194 -8.59 5.42 6.03
N GLY A 195 -8.25 4.18 5.65
CA GLY A 195 -8.97 2.99 6.12
C GLY A 195 -8.81 2.82 7.63
N LEU A 196 -9.91 2.58 8.35
CA LEU A 196 -9.93 2.32 9.79
C LEU A 196 -10.34 0.87 10.05
N ASN A 197 -9.43 0.06 10.57
CA ASN A 197 -9.66 -1.38 10.70
C ASN A 197 -10.43 -1.79 11.95
N GLN A 198 -10.57 -0.89 12.94
CA GLN A 198 -11.35 -1.16 14.16
C GLN A 198 -11.06 -2.54 14.76
N MET A 199 -9.83 -2.78 15.18
CA MET A 199 -9.36 -4.08 15.65
C MET A 199 -9.48 -4.25 17.17
N ASN A 200 -9.92 -5.41 17.62
CA ASN A 200 -9.83 -5.83 19.02
C ASN A 200 -8.39 -6.21 19.43
N ALA A 201 -8.21 -6.70 20.65
CA ALA A 201 -6.89 -7.11 21.17
C ALA A 201 -6.27 -8.30 20.40
N GLN A 202 -7.07 -9.09 19.68
CA GLN A 202 -6.64 -10.19 18.83
C GLN A 202 -6.38 -9.77 17.38
N TYR A 203 -6.36 -8.47 17.09
CA TYR A 203 -6.18 -7.90 15.76
C TYR A 203 -7.28 -8.25 14.75
N MET A 204 -8.50 -8.53 15.25
CA MET A 204 -9.65 -8.91 14.43
C MET A 204 -10.76 -7.86 14.54
N PRO A 205 -11.54 -7.66 13.44
CA PRO A 205 -12.75 -6.85 13.51
C PRO A 205 -13.79 -7.54 14.42
N THR A 206 -14.70 -6.75 15.00
CA THR A 206 -15.76 -7.25 15.86
C THR A 206 -17.14 -7.16 15.20
N ARG A 207 -17.26 -6.44 14.10
CA ARG A 207 -18.53 -6.21 13.36
C ARG A 207 -18.30 -5.91 11.89
N ASN A 208 -19.34 -6.05 11.07
CA ASN A 208 -19.33 -5.74 9.65
C ASN A 208 -19.53 -4.23 9.42
N ASN A 209 -18.54 -3.43 9.77
CA ASN A 209 -18.50 -2.01 9.48
C ASN A 209 -17.32 -1.71 8.56
N ILE A 210 -17.58 -0.98 7.47
CA ILE A 210 -16.56 -0.37 6.66
C ILE A 210 -16.37 1.05 7.16
N GLU A 211 -15.16 1.38 7.64
CA GLU A 211 -14.90 2.67 8.24
C GLU A 211 -13.66 3.34 7.64
N LEU A 212 -13.80 4.66 7.36
CA LEU A 212 -12.68 5.49 6.94
C LEU A 212 -12.73 6.84 7.67
N ALA A 213 -11.57 7.44 7.87
CA ALA A 213 -11.47 8.86 8.16
C ALA A 213 -11.22 9.64 6.86
N MET A 214 -11.89 10.76 6.67
CA MET A 214 -11.59 11.72 5.62
C MET A 214 -10.96 12.96 6.27
N ILE A 215 -9.76 13.31 5.81
CA ILE A 215 -8.94 14.39 6.34
C ILE A 215 -8.70 15.41 5.24
N ASP A 216 -8.86 16.68 5.55
CA ASP A 216 -8.51 17.78 4.64
C ASP A 216 -7.01 17.95 4.57
N VAL A 217 -6.42 17.83 3.37
CA VAL A 217 -4.97 17.90 3.16
C VAL A 217 -4.38 19.28 3.44
N LYS A 218 -5.17 20.34 3.32
CA LYS A 218 -4.73 21.72 3.57
C LYS A 218 -4.61 22.03 5.06
N THR A 219 -5.56 21.56 5.86
CA THR A 219 -5.68 21.89 7.29
C THR A 219 -5.27 20.79 8.24
N ASP A 220 -5.07 19.55 7.72
CA ASP A 220 -4.78 18.33 8.49
C ASP A 220 -5.87 17.98 9.53
N LYS A 221 -7.11 18.40 9.27
CA LYS A 221 -8.25 18.15 10.16
C LYS A 221 -9.12 17.02 9.63
N VAL A 222 -9.57 16.15 10.53
CA VAL A 222 -10.61 15.17 10.23
C VAL A 222 -11.90 15.92 9.95
N GLU A 223 -12.45 15.77 8.75
CA GLU A 223 -13.71 16.38 8.34
C GLU A 223 -14.89 15.42 8.45
N LYS A 224 -14.62 14.11 8.28
CA LYS A 224 -15.68 13.11 8.25
C LYS A 224 -15.20 11.75 8.75
N HIS A 225 -16.02 11.09 9.56
CA HIS A 225 -15.96 9.67 9.82
C HIS A 225 -16.98 8.98 8.90
N ILE A 226 -16.49 8.25 7.90
CA ILE A 226 -17.29 7.51 6.93
C ILE A 226 -17.56 6.13 7.51
N VAL A 227 -18.82 5.75 7.65
CA VAL A 227 -19.24 4.46 8.20
C VAL A 227 -20.32 3.84 7.33
N ASN A 228 -20.11 2.60 6.90
CA ASN A 228 -21.14 1.79 6.26
C ASN A 228 -21.33 0.48 7.01
N THR A 229 -22.57 0.22 7.45
CA THR A 229 -22.96 -0.96 8.24
C THR A 229 -23.86 -1.94 7.48
N THR A 230 -24.17 -1.65 6.21
CA THR A 230 -25.23 -2.35 5.47
C THR A 230 -24.71 -3.36 4.44
N LEU A 231 -23.47 -3.18 3.94
CA LEU A 231 -22.92 -4.02 2.89
C LEU A 231 -22.36 -5.37 3.42
N GLY A 232 -22.27 -5.53 4.74
CA GLY A 232 -21.85 -6.79 5.36
C GLY A 232 -20.37 -7.11 5.12
N LEU A 233 -19.52 -6.08 5.01
CA LEU A 233 -18.08 -6.14 4.87
C LEU A 233 -17.39 -5.38 6.00
N CYS A 234 -16.14 -5.70 6.30
CA CYS A 234 -15.38 -5.02 7.35
C CYS A 234 -13.87 -5.02 7.09
N PHE A 235 -13.13 -4.34 7.97
CA PHE A 235 -11.68 -4.18 7.91
C PHE A 235 -11.27 -3.47 6.61
N ALA A 236 -11.57 -2.19 6.55
CA ALA A 236 -11.33 -1.35 5.37
C ALA A 236 -9.84 -1.14 5.13
N THR A 237 -9.30 -1.77 4.10
CA THR A 237 -7.91 -1.84 3.67
C THR A 237 -7.04 -2.82 4.47
N ARG A 238 -6.04 -3.42 3.80
CA ARG A 238 -5.02 -4.23 4.44
C ARG A 238 -3.82 -3.36 4.77
N PRO A 239 -3.36 -3.32 6.04
CA PRO A 239 -2.29 -2.40 6.46
C PRO A 239 -1.00 -2.52 5.66
N ILE A 240 -0.60 -3.76 5.35
CA ILE A 240 0.65 -4.08 4.63
C ILE A 240 0.44 -4.24 3.12
N ASP A 241 -0.70 -3.81 2.59
CA ASP A 241 -0.98 -3.77 1.15
C ASP A 241 -1.38 -2.36 0.71
N PRO A 242 -0.44 -1.54 0.23
CA PRO A 242 -0.75 -0.19 -0.27
C PRO A 242 -1.79 -0.18 -1.37
N GLY A 243 -1.86 -1.25 -2.18
CA GLY A 243 -2.84 -1.43 -3.23
C GLY A 243 -4.25 -1.74 -2.73
N SER A 244 -4.47 -1.96 -1.43
CA SER A 244 -5.79 -2.26 -0.87
C SER A 244 -6.76 -1.07 -0.90
N ILE A 245 -6.28 0.13 -1.21
CA ILE A 245 -7.07 1.30 -1.61
C ILE A 245 -6.45 1.89 -2.87
N PHE A 246 -7.24 2.06 -3.92
CA PHE A 246 -6.76 2.55 -5.20
C PHE A 246 -7.85 3.38 -5.90
N MET A 247 -7.46 4.10 -6.94
CA MET A 247 -8.34 4.96 -7.73
C MET A 247 -8.25 4.56 -9.20
N ASP A 248 -9.39 4.53 -9.88
CA ASP A 248 -9.46 4.32 -11.32
C ASP A 248 -9.33 5.64 -12.11
N GLU A 249 -9.40 5.55 -13.44
CA GLU A 249 -9.30 6.69 -14.36
C GLU A 249 -10.47 7.68 -14.21
N ASN A 250 -11.60 7.23 -13.66
CA ASN A 250 -12.76 8.06 -13.36
C ASN A 250 -12.66 8.75 -12.00
N LYS A 251 -11.57 8.55 -11.27
CA LYS A 251 -11.37 8.94 -9.88
C LYS A 251 -12.34 8.27 -8.90
N ASP A 252 -12.91 7.12 -9.24
CA ASP A 252 -13.61 6.28 -8.27
C ASP A 252 -12.57 5.61 -7.36
N ILE A 253 -12.74 5.71 -6.04
CA ILE A 253 -11.87 5.04 -5.06
C ILE A 253 -12.44 3.66 -4.76
N TYR A 254 -11.62 2.63 -4.89
CA TYR A 254 -11.95 1.26 -4.53
C TYR A 254 -11.20 0.84 -3.28
N ILE A 255 -11.86 0.07 -2.43
CA ILE A 255 -11.34 -0.36 -1.12
C ILE A 255 -11.49 -1.87 -1.01
N ASN A 256 -10.38 -2.57 -0.83
CA ASN A 256 -10.33 -3.98 -0.52
C ASN A 256 -10.53 -4.19 0.99
N CYS A 257 -11.72 -4.58 1.38
CA CYS A 257 -12.06 -4.99 2.74
C CYS A 257 -11.64 -6.45 2.95
N ILE A 258 -10.85 -6.74 3.98
CA ILE A 258 -10.29 -8.09 4.17
C ILE A 258 -11.04 -8.95 5.20
N GLY A 259 -12.10 -8.42 5.79
CA GLY A 259 -12.91 -9.14 6.77
C GLY A 259 -12.08 -9.60 7.97
N SER A 260 -12.38 -10.78 8.47
CA SER A 260 -11.59 -11.44 9.53
C SER A 260 -10.50 -12.37 8.95
N PHE A 261 -10.00 -12.12 7.74
CA PHE A 261 -9.12 -13.06 7.02
C PHE A 261 -9.73 -14.46 6.83
N GLY A 262 -11.05 -14.59 6.94
CA GLY A 262 -11.77 -15.86 6.88
C GLY A 262 -11.82 -16.65 8.20
N PHE A 263 -11.23 -16.14 9.29
CA PHE A 263 -11.19 -16.86 10.57
C PHE A 263 -12.49 -16.78 11.37
N ILE A 264 -13.27 -15.71 11.22
CA ILE A 264 -14.53 -15.53 11.93
C ILE A 264 -15.68 -15.53 10.92
N PRO A 265 -16.55 -16.56 10.92
CA PRO A 265 -17.72 -16.62 10.05
C PRO A 265 -18.60 -15.37 10.19
N GLY A 266 -19.07 -14.85 9.05
CA GLY A 266 -19.93 -13.68 9.01
C GLY A 266 -19.20 -12.33 8.98
N LEU A 267 -17.90 -12.25 9.28
CA LEU A 267 -17.08 -11.07 9.10
C LEU A 267 -16.34 -11.16 7.76
N ASN A 268 -16.92 -10.58 6.71
CA ASN A 268 -16.60 -10.88 5.32
C ASN A 268 -15.64 -9.87 4.68
N GLY A 269 -14.87 -10.37 3.69
CA GLY A 269 -14.04 -9.58 2.80
C GLY A 269 -14.70 -9.30 1.45
N GLY A 270 -14.18 -8.28 0.75
CA GLY A 270 -14.68 -7.88 -0.56
C GLY A 270 -14.20 -6.50 -0.99
N ILE A 271 -14.77 -5.99 -2.08
CA ILE A 271 -14.43 -4.69 -2.62
C ILE A 271 -15.64 -3.77 -2.56
N VAL A 272 -15.43 -2.53 -2.10
CA VAL A 272 -16.42 -1.44 -2.17
C VAL A 272 -15.83 -0.25 -2.91
N ARG A 273 -16.70 0.74 -3.21
CA ARG A 273 -16.33 1.93 -3.97
C ARG A 273 -16.80 3.21 -3.27
N ILE A 274 -16.00 4.27 -3.39
CA ILE A 274 -16.45 5.65 -3.19
C ILE A 274 -16.44 6.31 -4.57
N LYS A 275 -17.62 6.61 -5.11
CA LYS A 275 -17.78 7.20 -6.44
C LYS A 275 -17.13 8.59 -6.52
N ASN A 276 -16.60 8.95 -7.67
CA ASN A 276 -16.11 10.31 -7.92
C ASN A 276 -17.20 11.35 -7.61
N GLY A 277 -16.79 12.44 -6.96
CA GLY A 277 -17.71 13.47 -6.47
C GLY A 277 -18.47 13.12 -5.17
N SER A 278 -18.36 11.88 -4.68
CA SER A 278 -18.90 11.44 -3.38
C SER A 278 -17.81 11.31 -2.33
N THR A 279 -18.20 11.38 -1.06
CA THR A 279 -17.33 11.06 0.08
C THR A 279 -17.81 9.82 0.83
N ASP A 280 -18.95 9.24 0.45
CA ASP A 280 -19.53 8.06 1.11
C ASP A 280 -19.34 6.79 0.28
N ILE A 281 -19.37 5.66 0.96
CA ILE A 281 -19.38 4.34 0.32
C ILE A 281 -20.63 4.24 -0.56
N ASP A 282 -20.43 3.88 -1.82
CA ASP A 282 -21.50 3.65 -2.80
C ASP A 282 -22.32 2.40 -2.39
N PRO A 283 -23.63 2.57 -2.04
CA PRO A 283 -24.44 1.45 -1.58
C PRO A 283 -24.76 0.45 -2.70
N ASP A 284 -24.65 0.86 -3.96
CA ASP A 284 -25.00 0.05 -5.14
C ASP A 284 -23.78 -0.70 -5.72
N TYR A 285 -22.57 -0.44 -5.19
CA TYR A 285 -21.37 -1.06 -5.67
C TYR A 285 -20.62 -1.83 -4.58
N TYR A 286 -20.62 -3.13 -4.70
CA TYR A 286 -19.79 -4.02 -3.87
C TYR A 286 -19.55 -5.37 -4.58
N ILE A 287 -18.45 -6.04 -4.21
CA ILE A 287 -18.12 -7.42 -4.54
C ILE A 287 -17.91 -8.14 -3.21
N ARG A 288 -18.77 -9.06 -2.85
CA ARG A 288 -18.66 -9.88 -1.63
C ARG A 288 -18.06 -11.23 -1.99
N LEU A 289 -16.89 -11.54 -1.42
CA LEU A 289 -16.15 -12.77 -1.77
C LEU A 289 -16.83 -14.06 -1.24
N ASP A 290 -17.63 -13.95 -0.22
CA ASP A 290 -18.45 -15.05 0.30
C ASP A 290 -19.70 -15.37 -0.55
N LYS A 291 -20.02 -14.50 -1.53
CA LYS A 291 -21.18 -14.63 -2.42
C LYS A 291 -20.83 -14.58 -3.90
N THR A 292 -19.70 -14.01 -4.25
CA THR A 292 -19.23 -13.92 -5.64
C THR A 292 -18.38 -15.13 -5.96
N GLU A 293 -18.84 -15.97 -6.85
CA GLU A 293 -18.08 -17.12 -7.33
C GLU A 293 -16.79 -16.67 -8.03
N VAL A 294 -15.67 -17.25 -7.63
CA VAL A 294 -14.39 -17.07 -8.30
C VAL A 294 -14.30 -18.14 -9.39
N VAL A 295 -14.48 -17.72 -10.63
CA VAL A 295 -14.49 -18.65 -11.79
C VAL A 295 -13.18 -19.42 -11.86
N GLY A 296 -13.25 -20.73 -11.89
CA GLY A 296 -12.09 -21.63 -11.93
C GLY A 296 -11.45 -21.94 -10.57
N LEU A 297 -11.98 -21.42 -9.47
CA LEU A 297 -11.54 -21.76 -8.12
C LEU A 297 -12.27 -23.03 -7.63
N THR A 298 -11.53 -24.04 -7.19
CA THR A 298 -12.10 -25.33 -6.75
C THR A 298 -12.99 -25.21 -5.51
N THR A 299 -12.71 -24.23 -4.65
CA THR A 299 -13.51 -23.95 -3.44
C THR A 299 -14.69 -23.04 -3.72
N LYS A 300 -14.88 -22.59 -4.96
CA LYS A 300 -15.90 -21.69 -5.44
C LYS A 300 -15.80 -20.26 -4.90
N TYR A 301 -15.55 -20.05 -3.60
CA TYR A 301 -15.49 -18.76 -2.92
C TYR A 301 -14.11 -18.52 -2.32
N ALA A 302 -13.70 -17.25 -2.26
CA ALA A 302 -12.50 -16.82 -1.57
C ALA A 302 -12.83 -16.26 -0.18
N ASN A 303 -11.89 -16.38 0.76
CA ASN A 303 -12.02 -15.80 2.09
C ASN A 303 -11.78 -14.28 2.06
N PHE A 304 -10.71 -13.86 1.38
CA PHE A 304 -10.32 -12.45 1.20
C PHE A 304 -9.33 -12.30 0.05
N LEU A 305 -9.03 -11.06 -0.34
CA LEU A 305 -7.94 -10.75 -1.27
C LEU A 305 -6.71 -10.33 -0.47
N SER A 306 -5.64 -11.11 -0.57
CA SER A 306 -4.42 -10.91 0.22
C SER A 306 -3.60 -9.71 -0.24
N THR A 307 -3.55 -9.44 -1.53
CA THR A 307 -2.97 -8.25 -2.14
C THR A 307 -3.70 -7.97 -3.44
N ILE A 308 -3.77 -6.70 -3.83
CA ILE A 308 -4.48 -6.27 -5.03
C ILE A 308 -3.67 -5.19 -5.76
N PHE A 309 -3.70 -5.21 -7.08
CA PHE A 309 -3.08 -4.24 -7.96
C PHE A 309 -4.08 -3.83 -9.04
N TYR A 310 -4.44 -2.55 -9.07
CA TYR A 310 -5.22 -1.98 -10.16
C TYR A 310 -4.32 -1.73 -11.36
N ALA A 311 -4.71 -2.23 -12.53
CA ALA A 311 -3.93 -2.04 -13.75
C ALA A 311 -4.45 -0.87 -14.59
N ASP A 312 -5.62 -1.02 -15.19
CA ASP A 312 -6.33 -0.03 -15.98
C ASP A 312 -7.70 -0.57 -16.46
N ASN A 313 -8.50 0.29 -17.08
CA ASN A 313 -9.77 -0.08 -17.76
C ASN A 313 -10.75 -0.91 -16.92
N GLY A 314 -10.71 -0.73 -15.59
CA GLY A 314 -11.54 -1.47 -14.64
C GLY A 314 -11.03 -2.90 -14.38
N LYS A 315 -9.79 -3.22 -14.72
CA LYS A 315 -9.16 -4.50 -14.40
C LYS A 315 -8.20 -4.35 -13.23
N ALA A 316 -8.42 -5.20 -12.23
CA ALA A 316 -7.49 -5.38 -11.12
C ALA A 316 -7.00 -6.84 -11.07
N TYR A 317 -5.85 -7.04 -10.49
CA TYR A 317 -5.23 -8.35 -10.28
C TYR A 317 -5.01 -8.53 -8.79
N ALA A 318 -5.28 -9.73 -8.28
CA ALA A 318 -5.16 -10.00 -6.86
C ALA A 318 -4.68 -11.42 -6.58
N TYR A 319 -4.27 -11.65 -5.34
CA TYR A 319 -4.19 -12.98 -4.77
C TYR A 319 -5.45 -13.27 -3.95
N ALA A 320 -6.31 -14.15 -4.44
CA ALA A 320 -7.47 -14.64 -3.71
C ALA A 320 -7.03 -15.72 -2.72
N ASN A 321 -7.32 -15.52 -1.44
CA ASN A 321 -7.06 -16.52 -0.40
C ASN A 321 -8.27 -17.45 -0.27
N SER A 322 -7.99 -18.75 -0.23
CA SER A 322 -8.99 -19.75 0.14
C SER A 322 -8.34 -20.90 0.91
N PHE A 323 -8.80 -21.14 2.12
CA PHE A 323 -8.23 -22.15 3.01
C PHE A 323 -8.38 -23.58 2.45
N GLY A 324 -9.42 -23.84 1.67
CA GLY A 324 -9.64 -25.14 1.04
C GLY A 324 -8.71 -25.46 -0.15
N LEU A 325 -7.81 -24.55 -0.53
CA LEU A 325 -6.81 -24.82 -1.57
C LEU A 325 -5.65 -25.70 -1.07
N ASP A 326 -5.32 -25.63 0.23
CA ASP A 326 -4.28 -26.50 0.80
C ASP A 326 -4.83 -27.91 1.00
N PRO A 327 -4.32 -28.93 0.30
CA PRO A 327 -4.80 -30.31 0.40
C PRO A 327 -4.58 -30.91 1.79
N ASN A 328 -3.67 -30.35 2.59
CA ASN A 328 -3.40 -30.77 3.97
C ASN A 328 -4.25 -30.02 5.00
N GLY A 329 -5.18 -29.18 4.53
CA GLY A 329 -5.94 -28.22 5.36
C GLY A 329 -5.10 -27.08 5.88
N LEU A 330 -5.77 -26.09 6.48
CA LEU A 330 -5.09 -24.92 7.06
C LEU A 330 -4.47 -25.29 8.41
N LYS A 331 -3.23 -25.82 8.38
CA LYS A 331 -2.47 -26.13 9.61
C LYS A 331 -1.74 -24.91 10.14
N ASN A 332 -1.15 -24.12 9.25
CA ASN A 332 -0.44 -22.89 9.58
C ASN A 332 -0.76 -21.82 8.53
N PRO A 333 -1.49 -20.76 8.89
CA PRO A 333 -1.90 -19.72 7.95
C PRO A 333 -0.75 -18.92 7.34
N TYR A 334 0.45 -19.00 7.89
CA TYR A 334 1.62 -18.28 7.38
C TYR A 334 2.37 -19.00 6.27
N VAL A 335 2.24 -20.33 6.16
CA VAL A 335 2.99 -21.14 5.19
C VAL A 335 2.13 -22.04 4.31
N SER A 336 0.85 -22.23 4.65
CA SER A 336 -0.10 -23.02 3.85
C SER A 336 -0.30 -22.41 2.46
N LEU A 337 -0.43 -23.26 1.43
CA LEU A 337 -0.63 -22.86 0.04
C LEU A 337 -2.10 -22.48 -0.19
N THR A 338 -2.45 -21.24 0.11
CA THR A 338 -3.84 -20.78 0.13
C THR A 338 -4.13 -19.58 -0.78
N ASN A 339 -3.14 -19.09 -1.51
CA ASN A 339 -3.29 -17.88 -2.32
C ASN A 339 -3.15 -18.21 -3.82
N ILE A 340 -4.14 -17.85 -4.62
CA ILE A 340 -4.14 -18.06 -6.07
C ILE A 340 -4.32 -16.72 -6.80
N PRO A 341 -3.53 -16.46 -7.87
CA PRO A 341 -3.70 -15.28 -8.68
C PRO A 341 -5.06 -15.24 -9.40
N VAL A 342 -5.72 -14.08 -9.33
CA VAL A 342 -7.00 -13.85 -9.99
C VAL A 342 -6.98 -12.51 -10.74
N VAL A 343 -7.81 -12.43 -11.78
CA VAL A 343 -8.22 -11.19 -12.43
C VAL A 343 -9.60 -10.79 -11.96
N ILE A 344 -9.79 -9.51 -11.68
CA ILE A 344 -11.06 -8.91 -11.25
C ILE A 344 -11.51 -7.93 -12.32
N ASP A 345 -12.73 -8.10 -12.80
CA ASP A 345 -13.42 -7.08 -13.60
C ASP A 345 -14.30 -6.25 -12.66
N LEU A 346 -13.85 -5.05 -12.37
CA LEU A 346 -14.57 -4.13 -11.47
C LEU A 346 -15.89 -3.66 -12.06
N LYS A 347 -15.99 -3.55 -13.40
CA LYS A 347 -17.22 -3.12 -14.09
C LYS A 347 -18.28 -4.22 -14.09
N GLN A 348 -17.86 -5.47 -14.35
CA GLN A 348 -18.76 -6.63 -14.38
C GLN A 348 -18.91 -7.28 -12.99
N LYS A 349 -18.14 -6.85 -11.99
CA LYS A 349 -18.11 -7.42 -10.64
C LYS A 349 -17.81 -8.92 -10.65
N THR A 350 -16.90 -9.37 -11.50
CA THR A 350 -16.50 -10.79 -11.63
C THR A 350 -15.07 -11.02 -11.21
N VAL A 351 -14.79 -12.23 -10.71
CA VAL A 351 -13.46 -12.66 -10.29
C VAL A 351 -13.16 -14.02 -10.95
N ALA A 352 -11.98 -14.17 -11.53
CA ALA A 352 -11.58 -15.40 -12.19
C ALA A 352 -10.12 -15.75 -11.93
N VAL A 353 -9.83 -17.05 -11.74
CA VAL A 353 -8.47 -17.57 -11.59
C VAL A 353 -7.68 -17.36 -12.88
N ILE A 354 -6.44 -16.93 -12.76
CA ILE A 354 -5.49 -16.87 -13.88
C ILE A 354 -4.94 -18.27 -14.11
N LYS A 355 -5.37 -18.89 -15.23
CA LYS A 355 -4.94 -20.23 -15.59
C LYS A 355 -3.43 -20.29 -15.82
N GLY A 356 -2.80 -21.37 -15.38
CA GLY A 356 -1.35 -21.56 -15.52
C GLY A 356 -0.52 -21.04 -14.35
N MET A 357 -1.14 -20.27 -13.45
CA MET A 357 -0.49 -19.86 -12.21
C MET A 357 -0.64 -20.91 -11.11
N GLU A 358 0.41 -21.05 -10.30
CA GLU A 358 0.43 -21.96 -9.15
C GLU A 358 -0.10 -21.26 -7.88
N ILE A 359 -0.58 -22.08 -6.93
CA ILE A 359 -0.99 -21.62 -5.61
C ILE A 359 0.27 -21.26 -4.80
N SER A 360 0.27 -20.08 -4.20
CA SER A 360 1.37 -19.56 -3.39
C SER A 360 1.06 -19.61 -1.90
N ASN A 361 2.12 -19.64 -1.08
CA ASN A 361 1.98 -19.34 0.34
C ASN A 361 1.79 -17.81 0.55
N PRO A 362 1.28 -17.36 1.70
CA PRO A 362 0.96 -15.95 1.94
C PRO A 362 2.20 -15.04 2.15
N GLN A 363 3.39 -15.60 2.35
CA GLN A 363 4.64 -14.83 2.47
C GLN A 363 5.23 -14.48 1.10
N GLY A 364 4.90 -15.27 0.06
CA GLY A 364 5.40 -15.08 -1.29
C GLY A 364 4.32 -14.59 -2.23
N ILE A 365 3.74 -13.44 -1.95
CA ILE A 365 2.73 -12.81 -2.81
C ILE A 365 3.13 -11.36 -3.08
N ALA A 366 3.25 -11.01 -4.34
CA ALA A 366 3.48 -9.65 -4.81
C ALA A 366 2.79 -9.47 -6.16
N ILE A 367 2.35 -8.27 -6.47
CA ILE A 367 1.79 -7.94 -7.78
C ILE A 367 2.30 -6.56 -8.20
N GLY A 368 2.60 -6.43 -9.49
CA GLY A 368 2.93 -5.15 -10.12
C GLY A 368 2.83 -5.26 -11.62
N ARG A 369 3.22 -4.19 -12.30
CA ARG A 369 3.25 -4.13 -13.76
C ARG A 369 4.68 -3.87 -14.23
N HIS A 370 5.09 -4.55 -15.29
CA HIS A 370 6.29 -4.24 -16.04
C HIS A 370 5.92 -4.11 -17.51
N LYS A 371 5.93 -2.90 -18.06
CA LYS A 371 5.43 -2.60 -19.41
C LYS A 371 3.97 -3.06 -19.56
N ASN A 372 3.69 -3.91 -20.54
CA ASN A 372 2.36 -4.49 -20.78
C ASN A 372 2.07 -5.78 -20.01
N LEU A 373 3.00 -6.25 -19.19
CA LEU A 373 2.87 -7.49 -18.43
C LEU A 373 2.52 -7.24 -16.97
N ILE A 374 1.65 -8.06 -16.41
CA ILE A 374 1.42 -8.14 -14.97
C ILE A 374 2.43 -9.13 -14.39
N VAL A 375 3.11 -8.71 -13.33
CA VAL A 375 4.13 -9.51 -12.65
C VAL A 375 3.58 -10.00 -11.31
N PHE A 376 3.67 -11.31 -11.09
CA PHE A 376 3.26 -11.96 -9.85
C PHE A 376 4.47 -12.56 -9.15
N GLY A 377 4.74 -12.13 -7.91
CA GLY A 377 5.64 -12.84 -7.01
C GLY A 377 4.91 -14.05 -6.43
N SER A 378 5.51 -15.24 -6.51
CA SER A 378 4.91 -16.48 -6.03
C SER A 378 5.95 -17.36 -5.35
N ALA A 379 5.62 -17.85 -4.16
CA ALA A 379 6.36 -18.90 -3.48
C ALA A 379 5.51 -20.17 -3.47
N ASN A 380 5.73 -21.01 -4.45
CA ASN A 380 4.91 -22.17 -4.74
C ASN A 380 5.72 -23.48 -4.75
N LYS A 381 5.08 -24.61 -5.02
CA LYS A 381 5.74 -25.94 -5.01
C LYS A 381 6.81 -26.10 -6.09
N LYS A 382 6.78 -25.30 -7.16
CA LYS A 382 7.75 -25.43 -8.27
C LYS A 382 8.98 -24.58 -8.06
N ALA A 383 8.77 -23.27 -7.76
CA ALA A 383 9.85 -22.32 -7.55
C ALA A 383 9.36 -21.04 -6.90
N ASN A 384 10.26 -20.38 -6.16
CA ASN A 384 10.04 -19.03 -5.66
C ASN A 384 10.55 -18.02 -6.70
N GLY A 385 9.72 -17.07 -7.10
CA GLY A 385 10.12 -16.09 -8.09
C GLY A 385 9.00 -15.23 -8.62
N PHE A 386 9.33 -14.44 -9.63
CA PHE A 386 8.40 -13.54 -10.31
C PHE A 386 8.01 -14.12 -11.67
N TYR A 387 6.73 -14.30 -11.83
CA TYR A 387 6.05 -14.82 -13.03
C TYR A 387 5.40 -13.65 -13.77
N THR A 388 5.33 -13.72 -15.09
CA THR A 388 4.62 -12.73 -15.89
C THR A 388 3.33 -13.30 -16.46
N TYR A 389 2.32 -12.46 -16.53
CA TYR A 389 1.06 -12.72 -17.19
C TYR A 389 0.80 -11.63 -18.22
N ASN A 390 0.54 -12.05 -19.46
CA ASN A 390 0.15 -11.13 -20.52
C ASN A 390 -1.39 -11.01 -20.55
N PRO A 391 -1.98 -9.83 -20.26
CA PRO A 391 -3.44 -9.66 -20.27
C PRO A 391 -4.11 -9.91 -21.62
N ASP A 392 -3.40 -9.69 -22.73
CA ASP A 392 -3.96 -9.84 -24.08
C ASP A 392 -3.97 -11.29 -24.54
N THR A 393 -2.82 -11.98 -24.45
CA THR A 393 -2.67 -13.39 -24.89
C THR A 393 -3.10 -14.39 -23.83
N LYS A 394 -3.25 -13.98 -22.56
CA LYS A 394 -3.52 -14.84 -21.39
C LYS A 394 -2.38 -15.81 -21.06
N GLU A 395 -1.22 -15.58 -21.62
CA GLU A 395 -0.05 -16.42 -21.41
C GLU A 395 0.62 -16.13 -20.07
N VAL A 396 1.03 -17.18 -19.36
CA VAL A 396 1.83 -17.14 -18.13
C VAL A 396 3.22 -17.67 -18.44
N VAL A 397 4.25 -16.91 -18.07
CA VAL A 397 5.67 -17.30 -18.23
C VAL A 397 6.40 -17.18 -16.90
N GLY A 398 7.24 -18.16 -16.57
CA GLY A 398 8.14 -17.97 -15.45
C GLY A 398 8.40 -19.21 -14.58
N PRO A 399 9.16 -18.98 -13.48
CA PRO A 399 9.60 -17.65 -13.03
C PRO A 399 10.63 -17.03 -13.98
N VAL A 400 10.41 -15.77 -14.36
CA VAL A 400 11.38 -14.97 -15.13
C VAL A 400 12.56 -14.60 -14.24
N VAL A 401 12.27 -14.12 -13.06
CA VAL A 401 13.23 -13.85 -11.99
C VAL A 401 13.01 -14.86 -10.88
N GLN A 402 13.94 -15.79 -10.71
CA GLN A 402 13.95 -16.71 -9.59
C GLN A 402 14.68 -16.10 -8.41
N VAL A 403 14.17 -16.28 -7.19
CA VAL A 403 14.71 -15.65 -5.99
C VAL A 403 14.95 -16.66 -4.87
N LYS A 404 15.90 -16.33 -4.01
CA LYS A 404 16.16 -17.07 -2.78
C LYS A 404 15.30 -16.48 -1.65
N GLY A 405 14.16 -17.09 -1.39
CA GLY A 405 13.17 -16.65 -0.40
C GLY A 405 11.80 -16.42 -1.01
N ASN A 406 10.92 -15.79 -0.24
CA ASN A 406 9.54 -15.51 -0.63
C ASN A 406 9.46 -14.14 -1.31
N PRO A 407 9.03 -14.02 -2.59
CA PRO A 407 8.88 -12.72 -3.25
C PRO A 407 7.68 -11.98 -2.67
N SER A 408 7.90 -10.87 -1.97
CA SER A 408 6.89 -10.18 -1.16
C SER A 408 6.54 -8.76 -1.64
N PHE A 409 7.29 -8.22 -2.60
CA PHE A 409 7.04 -6.91 -3.20
C PHE A 409 7.60 -6.84 -4.62
N PHE A 410 6.94 -6.08 -5.50
CA PHE A 410 7.43 -5.78 -6.85
C PHE A 410 6.98 -4.38 -7.29
N HIS A 411 7.90 -3.61 -7.85
CA HIS A 411 7.62 -2.35 -8.53
C HIS A 411 8.53 -2.18 -9.73
N SER A 412 8.01 -1.63 -10.83
CA SER A 412 8.79 -1.33 -12.03
C SER A 412 8.76 0.16 -12.34
N PHE A 413 9.93 0.74 -12.56
CA PHE A 413 10.11 2.10 -13.06
C PHE A 413 10.10 2.17 -14.59
N ALA A 414 10.11 1.03 -15.28
CA ALA A 414 9.97 0.99 -16.74
C ALA A 414 8.51 1.33 -17.13
N LYS A 415 8.36 2.28 -18.02
CA LYS A 415 7.10 2.70 -18.63
C LYS A 415 6.74 1.81 -19.82
#